data_efc5ce2b5a698862954d7ca31393cc23
#
_entry.id   efc5ce2b5a698862954d7ca31393cc23
#
_cell.length_a   1.000
_cell.length_b   1.000
_cell.length_c   1.000
_cell.angle_alpha   90.00
_cell.angle_beta   90.00
_cell.angle_gamma   90.00
#
_symmetry.space_group_name_H-M   'P 1'
#
loop_
_entity.id
_entity.type
_entity.pdbx_description
1 polymer ?
#
loop_
_entity_poly.entity_id
_entity_poly.type
_entity_poly.pdbx_seq_one_letter_code
_entity_poly.pdbx_strand_id
1 'polypeptide(L)'
;MAEIDNEAFFMSELKNIHRRGSELKAECPFKDLHANQTDNTPSLTVNVVKGVYYCQTCHSKGNVHTLYKTLYGLSNEEAWFELGDALRIPRPDSTKPTRPDINMGLISEYHQALMGLTGPIRTVIRERRGLTDETLRRFQIGWDGERITIPIYDEFNTLVNFRRYKWNSYEDQYKVTNYKDEIGNTYGEVRIFGIENLIDEDTEYVVWCEGEMDRIINEQYGFPSACPTSGAGSWRPEWTKYFRNKKRVYIAQDNDDAGKIATQKICEKLFRIVDVYV
;
A
#
# COMPACT_ATOMS: atom_id res chain seq x y z
N MET A 1 23.39 12.05 -4.45
CA MET A 1 21.95 12.24 -4.68
C MET A 1 21.71 11.85 -6.13
N ALA A 2 20.89 10.86 -6.40
CA ALA A 2 20.47 10.58 -7.77
C ALA A 2 19.69 11.79 -8.28
N GLU A 3 20.08 12.30 -9.44
CA GLU A 3 19.45 13.46 -10.04
C GLU A 3 18.12 13.00 -10.67
N ILE A 4 17.04 13.71 -10.37
CA ILE A 4 15.74 13.44 -10.96
C ILE A 4 15.86 13.68 -12.46
N ASP A 5 15.47 12.69 -13.29
CA ASP A 5 15.29 12.94 -14.72
C ASP A 5 14.01 13.78 -14.91
N ASN A 6 14.20 15.10 -14.80
CA ASN A 6 13.11 16.05 -14.93
C ASN A 6 12.37 15.92 -16.26
N GLU A 7 13.08 15.61 -17.34
CA GLU A 7 12.47 15.48 -18.67
C GLU A 7 11.54 14.26 -18.73
N ALA A 8 12.02 13.11 -18.30
CA ALA A 8 11.22 11.89 -18.26
C ALA A 8 9.97 12.09 -17.39
N PHE A 9 10.10 12.75 -16.24
CA PHE A 9 8.98 13.08 -15.37
C PHE A 9 7.94 13.95 -16.08
N PHE A 10 8.35 15.10 -16.65
CA PHE A 10 7.38 16.01 -17.28
C PHE A 10 6.73 15.38 -18.54
N MET A 11 7.47 14.52 -19.24
CA MET A 11 6.93 13.78 -20.38
C MET A 11 5.86 12.74 -19.98
N SER A 12 5.96 12.17 -18.78
CA SER A 12 4.98 11.21 -18.28
C SER A 12 3.71 11.87 -17.71
N GLU A 13 3.84 13.06 -17.13
CA GLU A 13 2.75 13.70 -16.39
C GLU A 13 1.94 14.71 -17.21
N LEU A 14 2.50 15.22 -18.31
CA LEU A 14 1.88 16.29 -19.10
C LEU A 14 1.32 15.79 -20.44
N LYS A 15 0.37 16.53 -20.99
CA LYS A 15 -0.29 16.24 -22.26
C LYS A 15 0.00 17.34 -23.29
N ASN A 16 -0.15 17.01 -24.57
CA ASN A 16 0.02 17.93 -25.69
C ASN A 16 1.37 18.67 -25.67
N ILE A 17 2.45 17.89 -25.51
CA ILE A 17 3.79 18.41 -25.30
C ILE A 17 4.45 18.75 -26.63
N HIS A 18 5.02 19.97 -26.70
CA HIS A 18 5.83 20.45 -27.81
C HIS A 18 7.21 20.87 -27.29
N ARG A 19 8.26 20.25 -27.80
CA ARG A 19 9.64 20.55 -27.37
C ARG A 19 10.23 21.72 -28.13
N ARG A 20 10.93 22.60 -27.41
CA ARG A 20 11.71 23.70 -27.98
C ARG A 20 13.03 23.87 -27.21
N GLY A 21 14.06 23.16 -27.65
CA GLY A 21 15.36 23.13 -26.95
C GLY A 21 15.26 22.46 -25.57
N SER A 22 15.67 23.18 -24.54
CA SER A 22 15.56 22.76 -23.13
C SER A 22 14.19 23.07 -22.50
N GLU A 23 13.25 23.58 -23.29
CA GLU A 23 11.91 23.90 -22.82
C GLU A 23 10.86 22.99 -23.46
N LEU A 24 9.85 22.65 -22.65
CA LEU A 24 8.63 21.99 -23.15
C LEU A 24 7.47 23.00 -23.01
N LYS A 25 6.63 23.06 -24.03
CA LYS A 25 5.29 23.65 -23.91
C LYS A 25 4.28 22.51 -23.84
N ALA A 26 3.36 22.60 -22.89
CA ALA A 26 2.36 21.56 -22.65
C ALA A 26 1.01 22.17 -22.28
N GLU A 27 -0.02 21.35 -22.39
CA GLU A 27 -1.33 21.69 -21.83
C GLU A 27 -1.22 21.84 -20.31
N CYS A 28 -1.81 22.91 -19.76
CA CYS A 28 -1.80 23.15 -18.32
C CYS A 28 -2.70 22.12 -17.61
N PRO A 29 -2.16 21.31 -16.69
CA PRO A 29 -2.97 20.34 -15.95
C PRO A 29 -3.94 21.00 -14.96
N PHE A 30 -3.74 22.31 -14.68
CA PHE A 30 -4.58 23.12 -13.79
C PHE A 30 -5.52 24.03 -14.59
N LYS A 31 -5.98 23.58 -15.76
CA LYS A 31 -6.86 24.37 -16.63
C LYS A 31 -8.18 24.79 -15.98
N ASP A 32 -8.61 24.08 -14.95
CA ASP A 32 -9.79 24.48 -14.15
C ASP A 32 -9.59 25.82 -13.44
N LEU A 33 -8.34 26.27 -13.26
CA LEU A 33 -7.98 27.60 -12.75
C LEU A 33 -7.93 28.67 -13.87
N HIS A 34 -8.09 28.29 -15.12
CA HIS A 34 -8.19 29.25 -16.24
C HIS A 34 -9.58 29.85 -16.29
N ALA A 35 -9.68 31.12 -16.70
CA ALA A 35 -10.97 31.81 -16.77
C ALA A 35 -12.02 31.08 -17.62
N ASN A 36 -11.57 30.37 -18.66
CA ASN A 36 -12.43 29.58 -19.56
C ASN A 36 -12.41 28.09 -19.26
N GLN A 37 -11.75 27.64 -18.20
CA GLN A 37 -11.57 26.24 -17.82
C GLN A 37 -11.03 25.33 -18.93
N THR A 38 -10.30 25.92 -19.88
CA THR A 38 -9.71 25.23 -21.04
C THR A 38 -8.27 25.69 -21.25
N ASP A 39 -7.48 24.89 -21.97
CA ASP A 39 -6.13 25.23 -22.40
C ASP A 39 -5.90 24.75 -23.85
N ASN A 40 -6.70 25.31 -24.77
CA ASN A 40 -6.68 24.95 -26.19
C ASN A 40 -5.36 25.30 -26.90
N THR A 41 -4.60 26.24 -26.32
CA THR A 41 -3.23 26.59 -26.73
C THR A 41 -2.31 26.34 -25.56
N PRO A 42 -1.38 25.36 -25.66
CA PRO A 42 -0.51 24.99 -24.53
C PRO A 42 0.10 26.21 -23.82
N SER A 43 -0.33 26.45 -22.61
CA SER A 43 0.07 27.63 -21.82
C SER A 43 1.13 27.33 -20.74
N LEU A 44 1.38 26.04 -20.47
CA LEU A 44 2.41 25.63 -19.51
C LEU A 44 3.78 25.61 -20.21
N THR A 45 4.75 26.27 -19.63
CA THR A 45 6.16 26.21 -20.01
C THR A 45 6.95 25.48 -18.94
N VAL A 46 7.77 24.53 -19.36
CA VAL A 46 8.62 23.72 -18.46
C VAL A 46 10.08 23.87 -18.89
N ASN A 47 10.96 24.10 -17.94
CA ASN A 47 12.40 24.04 -18.16
C ASN A 47 12.92 22.70 -17.58
N VAL A 48 13.25 21.75 -18.47
CA VAL A 48 13.66 20.39 -18.05
C VAL A 48 15.00 20.37 -17.34
N VAL A 49 15.91 21.28 -17.67
CA VAL A 49 17.23 21.34 -16.99
C VAL A 49 17.08 21.79 -15.54
N LYS A 50 16.21 22.79 -15.30
CA LYS A 50 15.98 23.32 -13.94
C LYS A 50 14.89 22.54 -13.19
N GLY A 51 14.13 21.68 -13.86
CA GLY A 51 13.02 20.95 -13.25
C GLY A 51 11.88 21.85 -12.76
N VAL A 52 11.60 22.98 -13.47
CA VAL A 52 10.58 23.96 -13.05
C VAL A 52 9.56 24.19 -14.16
N TYR A 53 8.34 24.58 -13.75
CA TYR A 53 7.26 24.91 -14.65
C TYR A 53 6.60 26.25 -14.31
N TYR A 54 5.97 26.87 -15.30
CA TYR A 54 5.15 28.06 -15.18
C TYR A 54 4.03 28.08 -16.21
N CYS A 55 2.80 28.29 -15.76
CA CYS A 55 1.65 28.52 -16.64
C CYS A 55 1.44 30.01 -16.92
N GLN A 56 1.36 30.38 -18.18
CA GLN A 56 1.14 31.78 -18.61
C GLN A 56 -0.29 32.26 -18.32
N THR A 57 -1.25 31.36 -18.17
CA THR A 57 -2.68 31.69 -18.02
C THR A 57 -3.12 31.74 -16.56
N CYS A 58 -2.88 30.67 -15.75
CA CYS A 58 -3.30 30.65 -14.35
C CYS A 58 -2.17 31.02 -13.37
N HIS A 59 -0.97 31.29 -13.88
CA HIS A 59 0.22 31.64 -13.08
C HIS A 59 0.68 30.55 -12.11
N SER A 60 0.16 29.33 -12.23
CA SER A 60 0.64 28.19 -11.47
C SER A 60 2.11 27.95 -11.78
N LYS A 61 2.93 27.75 -10.76
CA LYS A 61 4.37 27.59 -10.88
C LYS A 61 4.92 26.67 -9.80
N GLY A 62 6.05 26.05 -10.11
CA GLY A 62 6.73 25.17 -9.15
C GLY A 62 7.82 24.33 -9.79
N ASN A 63 8.23 23.31 -9.09
CA ASN A 63 9.16 22.29 -9.56
C ASN A 63 8.46 20.93 -9.72
N VAL A 64 9.21 19.89 -10.10
CA VAL A 64 8.74 18.49 -10.21
C VAL A 64 7.91 18.06 -8.99
N HIS A 65 8.44 18.29 -7.79
CA HIS A 65 7.76 17.93 -6.56
C HIS A 65 6.43 18.69 -6.38
N THR A 66 6.43 20.01 -6.65
CA THR A 66 5.22 20.83 -6.52
C THR A 66 4.14 20.40 -7.53
N LEU A 67 4.55 20.10 -8.78
CA LEU A 67 3.63 19.60 -9.79
C LEU A 67 2.99 18.28 -9.35
N TYR A 68 3.81 17.31 -8.98
CA TYR A 68 3.36 15.98 -8.57
C TYR A 68 2.42 16.06 -7.38
N LYS A 69 2.84 16.77 -6.32
CA LYS A 69 2.02 17.01 -5.14
C LYS A 69 0.63 17.57 -5.50
N THR A 70 0.58 18.54 -6.39
CA THR A 70 -0.69 19.22 -6.74
C THR A 70 -1.56 18.36 -7.63
N LEU A 71 -0.98 17.63 -8.59
CA LEU A 71 -1.71 16.72 -9.48
C LEU A 71 -2.42 15.60 -8.71
N TYR A 72 -1.76 15.08 -7.68
CA TYR A 72 -2.24 13.92 -6.93
C TYR A 72 -2.82 14.27 -5.55
N GLY A 73 -2.87 15.55 -5.19
CA GLY A 73 -3.43 16.00 -3.91
C GLY A 73 -2.67 15.53 -2.68
N LEU A 74 -1.35 15.36 -2.80
CA LEU A 74 -0.48 14.78 -1.78
C LEU A 74 0.03 15.83 -0.78
N SER A 75 0.44 15.40 0.42
CA SER A 75 1.28 16.19 1.32
C SER A 75 2.72 16.33 0.76
N ASN A 76 3.54 17.19 1.37
CA ASN A 76 4.94 17.31 0.98
C ASN A 76 5.72 16.00 1.14
N GLU A 77 5.49 15.28 2.24
CA GLU A 77 6.18 14.03 2.54
C GLU A 77 5.75 12.92 1.59
N GLU A 78 4.45 12.81 1.32
CA GLU A 78 3.88 11.85 0.38
C GLU A 78 4.44 12.06 -1.03
N ALA A 79 4.48 13.30 -1.50
CA ALA A 79 5.00 13.62 -2.83
C ALA A 79 6.50 13.30 -2.97
N TRP A 80 7.31 13.58 -1.96
CA TRP A 80 8.73 13.20 -1.97
C TRP A 80 8.94 11.70 -1.97
N PHE A 81 8.10 10.99 -1.21
CA PHE A 81 8.18 9.55 -1.13
C PHE A 81 7.84 8.90 -2.49
N GLU A 82 6.70 9.28 -3.08
CA GLU A 82 6.25 8.73 -4.35
C GLU A 82 7.14 9.11 -5.53
N LEU A 83 7.68 10.34 -5.56
CA LEU A 83 8.63 10.75 -6.61
C LEU A 83 9.91 9.90 -6.58
N GLY A 84 10.41 9.53 -5.40
CA GLY A 84 11.55 8.64 -5.28
C GLY A 84 11.32 7.28 -5.96
N ASP A 85 10.12 6.72 -5.82
CA ASP A 85 9.75 5.46 -6.45
C ASP A 85 9.47 5.60 -7.97
N ALA A 86 8.72 6.62 -8.37
CA ALA A 86 8.34 6.84 -9.78
C ALA A 86 9.55 7.10 -10.68
N LEU A 87 10.59 7.70 -10.16
CA LEU A 87 11.79 8.06 -10.90
C LEU A 87 12.93 7.04 -10.74
N ARG A 88 12.66 5.90 -10.10
CA ARG A 88 13.67 4.85 -9.80
C ARG A 88 14.94 5.42 -9.14
N ILE A 89 14.79 6.47 -8.34
CA ILE A 89 15.88 6.98 -7.53
C ILE A 89 16.17 5.91 -6.49
N PRO A 90 17.40 5.34 -6.42
CA PRO A 90 17.74 4.44 -5.34
C PRO A 90 17.49 5.19 -4.04
N ARG A 91 16.64 4.64 -3.17
CA ARG A 91 16.47 5.21 -1.82
C ARG A 91 17.86 5.36 -1.22
N PRO A 92 18.16 6.47 -0.53
CA PRO A 92 19.35 6.48 0.30
C PRO A 92 19.20 5.27 1.22
N ASP A 93 20.19 4.39 1.09
CA ASP A 93 20.28 3.16 1.84
C ASP A 93 19.91 3.44 3.29
N SER A 94 18.74 2.95 3.70
CA SER A 94 18.39 3.05 5.09
C SER A 94 19.47 2.24 5.80
N THR A 95 20.25 2.88 6.64
CA THR A 95 21.27 2.29 7.51
C THR A 95 20.64 1.34 8.55
N LYS A 96 19.52 0.72 8.22
CA LYS A 96 18.99 -0.41 8.96
C LYS A 96 19.91 -1.60 8.66
N PRO A 97 20.45 -2.21 9.69
CA PRO A 97 21.24 -3.43 9.49
C PRO A 97 20.40 -4.40 8.67
N THR A 98 20.99 -4.95 7.60
CA THR A 98 20.39 -6.00 6.79
C THR A 98 20.05 -7.15 7.72
N ARG A 99 18.76 -7.33 8.02
CA ARG A 99 18.32 -8.49 8.79
C ARG A 99 18.46 -9.72 7.89
N PRO A 100 18.84 -10.87 8.44
CA PRO A 100 18.81 -12.10 7.68
C PRO A 100 17.37 -12.38 7.19
N ASP A 101 17.25 -12.97 6.02
CA ASP A 101 15.96 -13.41 5.50
C ASP A 101 15.35 -14.46 6.44
N ILE A 102 14.02 -14.43 6.56
CA ILE A 102 13.31 -15.43 7.34
C ILE A 102 13.43 -16.78 6.63
N ASN A 103 13.76 -17.84 7.38
CA ASN A 103 13.81 -19.18 6.82
C ASN A 103 12.44 -19.62 6.27
N MET A 104 12.35 -19.79 4.96
CA MET A 104 11.12 -20.22 4.27
C MET A 104 10.64 -21.61 4.75
N GLY A 105 11.50 -22.46 5.26
CA GLY A 105 11.15 -23.77 5.84
C GLY A 105 10.17 -23.68 7.00
N LEU A 106 10.20 -22.57 7.75
CA LEU A 106 9.27 -22.32 8.86
C LEU A 106 7.80 -22.28 8.43
N ILE A 107 7.50 -21.89 7.20
CA ILE A 107 6.13 -21.90 6.68
C ILE A 107 5.55 -23.31 6.72
N SER A 108 6.28 -24.24 6.13
CA SER A 108 5.86 -25.66 6.08
C SER A 108 5.81 -26.28 7.48
N GLU A 109 6.83 -26.00 8.29
CA GLU A 109 6.93 -26.49 9.67
C GLU A 109 5.73 -26.04 10.50
N TYR A 110 5.45 -24.73 10.56
CA TYR A 110 4.34 -24.17 11.32
C TYR A 110 2.99 -24.62 10.78
N HIS A 111 2.85 -24.70 9.45
CA HIS A 111 1.61 -25.16 8.84
C HIS A 111 1.32 -26.63 9.18
N GLN A 112 2.31 -27.53 9.07
CA GLN A 112 2.18 -28.93 9.46
C GLN A 112 1.86 -29.07 10.95
N ALA A 113 2.52 -28.28 11.81
CA ALA A 113 2.23 -28.25 13.23
C ALA A 113 0.75 -27.90 13.50
N LEU A 114 0.22 -26.85 12.84
CA LEU A 114 -1.20 -26.49 12.98
C LEU A 114 -2.14 -27.59 12.50
N MET A 115 -1.86 -28.16 11.32
CA MET A 115 -2.73 -29.18 10.72
C MET A 115 -2.77 -30.48 11.54
N GLY A 116 -1.69 -30.78 12.27
CA GLY A 116 -1.61 -31.92 13.21
C GLY A 116 -2.28 -31.67 14.56
N LEU A 117 -2.63 -30.43 14.90
CA LEU A 117 -3.27 -30.11 16.18
C LEU A 117 -4.72 -30.64 16.24
N THR A 118 -5.12 -31.02 17.44
CA THR A 118 -6.51 -31.30 17.84
C THR A 118 -6.88 -30.43 19.04
N GLY A 119 -8.17 -30.40 19.41
CA GLY A 119 -8.63 -29.73 20.63
C GLY A 119 -8.82 -28.21 20.50
N PRO A 120 -8.62 -27.43 21.58
CA PRO A 120 -9.15 -26.06 21.68
C PRO A 120 -8.70 -25.11 20.59
N ILE A 121 -7.45 -25.18 20.13
CA ILE A 121 -6.91 -24.29 19.10
C ILE A 121 -7.64 -24.49 17.78
N ARG A 122 -7.84 -25.76 17.36
CA ARG A 122 -8.59 -26.08 16.14
C ARG A 122 -10.05 -25.68 16.25
N THR A 123 -10.66 -25.86 17.42
CA THR A 123 -12.04 -25.41 17.70
C THR A 123 -12.16 -23.90 17.53
N VAL A 124 -11.25 -23.11 18.12
CA VAL A 124 -11.27 -21.64 17.98
C VAL A 124 -11.12 -21.22 16.51
N ILE A 125 -10.22 -21.83 15.77
CA ILE A 125 -9.99 -21.50 14.36
C ILE A 125 -11.24 -21.79 13.52
N ARG A 126 -11.85 -22.97 13.67
CA ARG A 126 -13.00 -23.39 12.90
C ARG A 126 -14.31 -22.72 13.35
N GLU A 127 -14.63 -22.78 14.63
CA GLU A 127 -15.94 -22.38 15.13
C GLU A 127 -16.05 -20.89 15.43
N ARG A 128 -15.00 -20.29 15.94
CA ARG A 128 -15.02 -18.86 16.31
C ARG A 128 -14.51 -17.95 15.21
N ARG A 129 -13.51 -18.39 14.43
CA ARG A 129 -12.97 -17.63 13.30
C ARG A 129 -13.59 -18.00 11.97
N GLY A 130 -14.31 -19.13 11.91
CA GLY A 130 -14.98 -19.60 10.69
C GLY A 130 -14.04 -20.03 9.57
N LEU A 131 -12.75 -20.30 9.87
CA LEU A 131 -11.77 -20.67 8.84
C LEU A 131 -11.87 -22.14 8.48
N THR A 132 -11.97 -22.41 7.17
CA THR A 132 -11.95 -23.78 6.64
C THR A 132 -10.53 -24.32 6.54
N ASP A 133 -10.38 -25.66 6.47
CA ASP A 133 -9.06 -26.27 6.26
C ASP A 133 -8.47 -25.92 4.90
N GLU A 134 -9.29 -25.65 3.90
CA GLU A 134 -8.85 -25.15 2.60
C GLU A 134 -8.23 -23.75 2.73
N THR A 135 -8.88 -22.86 3.46
CA THR A 135 -8.36 -21.53 3.75
C THR A 135 -7.04 -21.59 4.53
N LEU A 136 -6.95 -22.46 5.54
CA LEU A 136 -5.71 -22.67 6.28
C LEU A 136 -4.56 -23.10 5.37
N ARG A 137 -4.81 -24.00 4.41
CA ARG A 137 -3.80 -24.44 3.43
C ARG A 137 -3.45 -23.32 2.45
N ARG A 138 -4.44 -22.62 1.90
CA ARG A 138 -4.23 -21.53 0.94
C ARG A 138 -3.35 -20.43 1.53
N PHE A 139 -3.61 -20.02 2.76
CA PHE A 139 -2.85 -18.98 3.45
C PHE A 139 -1.65 -19.50 4.25
N GLN A 140 -1.40 -20.81 4.22
CA GLN A 140 -0.32 -21.45 4.98
C GLN A 140 -0.30 -21.04 6.45
N ILE A 141 -1.50 -20.87 7.03
CA ILE A 141 -1.65 -20.53 8.44
C ILE A 141 -1.07 -21.66 9.27
N GLY A 142 -0.25 -21.30 10.27
CA GLY A 142 0.54 -22.24 11.04
C GLY A 142 0.40 -22.07 12.54
N TRP A 143 1.20 -22.86 13.25
CA TRP A 143 1.34 -22.86 14.70
C TRP A 143 2.82 -22.98 15.07
N ASP A 144 3.37 -22.00 15.77
CA ASP A 144 4.79 -21.97 16.16
C ASP A 144 5.08 -22.56 17.56
N GLY A 145 4.11 -23.27 18.13
CA GLY A 145 4.19 -23.81 19.49
C GLY A 145 3.49 -22.94 20.54
N GLU A 146 3.27 -21.65 20.24
CA GLU A 146 2.67 -20.68 21.17
C GLU A 146 1.49 -19.92 20.52
N ARG A 147 1.62 -19.56 19.26
CA ARG A 147 0.69 -18.66 18.54
C ARG A 147 0.34 -19.18 17.15
N ILE A 148 -0.83 -18.78 16.68
CA ILE A 148 -1.22 -18.98 15.28
C ILE A 148 -0.39 -18.01 14.44
N THR A 149 0.27 -18.53 13.39
CA THR A 149 1.13 -17.75 12.50
C THR A 149 0.48 -17.53 11.15
N ILE A 150 0.60 -16.31 10.63
CA ILE A 150 0.17 -15.90 9.30
C ILE A 150 1.41 -15.38 8.58
N PRO A 151 1.89 -16.04 7.51
CA PRO A 151 3.02 -15.54 6.74
C PRO A 151 2.62 -14.29 5.96
N ILE A 152 3.52 -13.30 5.95
CA ILE A 152 3.34 -12.04 5.23
C ILE A 152 4.43 -11.96 4.17
N TYR A 153 4.01 -11.74 2.93
CA TYR A 153 4.89 -11.58 1.77
C TYR A 153 4.88 -10.13 1.29
N ASP A 154 5.97 -9.71 0.69
CA ASP A 154 6.06 -8.44 -0.02
C ASP A 154 5.64 -8.58 -1.50
N GLU A 155 5.74 -7.49 -2.24
CA GLU A 155 5.40 -7.42 -3.68
C GLU A 155 6.28 -8.31 -4.58
N PHE A 156 7.39 -8.82 -4.06
CA PHE A 156 8.30 -9.74 -4.75
C PHE A 156 8.10 -11.19 -4.33
N ASN A 157 7.03 -11.47 -3.57
CA ASN A 157 6.74 -12.78 -2.98
C ASN A 157 7.84 -13.28 -2.03
N THR A 158 8.55 -12.36 -1.38
CA THR A 158 9.53 -12.68 -0.33
C THR A 158 8.83 -12.72 1.02
N LEU A 159 9.10 -13.75 1.81
CA LEU A 159 8.60 -13.83 3.19
C LEU A 159 9.28 -12.75 4.05
N VAL A 160 8.49 -11.79 4.55
CA VAL A 160 9.01 -10.64 5.30
C VAL A 160 8.60 -10.60 6.76
N ASN A 161 7.60 -11.39 7.14
CA ASN A 161 7.14 -11.49 8.53
C ASN A 161 6.26 -12.73 8.74
N PHE A 162 6.06 -13.13 9.99
CA PHE A 162 4.91 -13.87 10.46
C PHE A 162 4.14 -12.99 11.45
N ARG A 163 2.85 -12.77 11.20
CA ARG A 163 1.93 -12.23 12.22
C ARG A 163 1.53 -13.36 13.14
N ARG A 164 1.70 -13.16 14.44
CA ARG A 164 1.56 -14.20 15.46
C ARG A 164 0.39 -13.87 16.37
N TYR A 165 -0.71 -14.61 16.22
CA TYR A 165 -1.97 -14.40 16.94
C TYR A 165 -2.08 -15.29 18.17
N LYS A 166 -2.40 -14.71 19.33
CA LYS A 166 -2.77 -15.46 20.51
C LYS A 166 -4.18 -16.04 20.34
N TRP A 167 -4.31 -17.35 20.44
CA TRP A 167 -5.54 -18.06 20.09
C TRP A 167 -6.66 -17.92 21.14
N ASN A 168 -6.32 -17.67 22.41
CA ASN A 168 -7.22 -17.69 23.57
C ASN A 168 -7.41 -16.32 24.24
N SER A 169 -6.95 -15.22 23.63
CA SER A 169 -7.03 -13.90 24.24
C SER A 169 -8.04 -13.02 23.52
N TYR A 170 -8.99 -12.45 24.28
CA TYR A 170 -9.92 -11.45 23.84
C TYR A 170 -9.61 -10.05 24.37
N GLU A 171 -8.84 -9.95 25.47
CA GLU A 171 -8.58 -8.73 26.22
C GLU A 171 -7.09 -8.37 26.34
N ASP A 172 -6.20 -9.14 25.72
CA ASP A 172 -4.77 -8.96 25.90
C ASP A 172 -4.22 -7.87 24.96
N GLN A 173 -3.50 -6.93 25.54
CA GLN A 173 -2.77 -5.87 24.85
C GLN A 173 -1.80 -6.39 23.76
N TYR A 174 -1.35 -7.64 23.90
CA TYR A 174 -0.46 -8.32 22.94
C TYR A 174 -1.14 -9.44 22.16
N LYS A 175 -2.40 -9.22 21.75
CA LYS A 175 -3.17 -10.16 20.96
C LYS A 175 -2.43 -10.60 19.69
N VAL A 176 -1.72 -9.67 19.06
CA VAL A 176 -0.95 -9.90 17.83
C VAL A 176 0.48 -9.40 18.01
N THR A 177 1.47 -10.22 17.65
CA THR A 177 2.88 -9.86 17.65
C THR A 177 3.52 -10.17 16.29
N ASN A 178 4.72 -9.65 16.06
CA ASN A 178 5.52 -9.96 14.88
C ASN A 178 6.47 -11.13 15.17
N TYR A 179 6.97 -11.74 14.10
CA TYR A 179 8.03 -12.73 14.19
C TYR A 179 9.29 -12.11 14.79
N LYS A 180 9.99 -12.94 15.56
CA LYS A 180 11.27 -12.63 16.15
C LYS A 180 12.16 -13.85 15.98
N ASP A 181 13.34 -13.67 15.41
CA ASP A 181 14.28 -14.76 15.24
C ASP A 181 15.01 -15.13 16.54
N GLU A 182 15.81 -16.19 16.49
CA GLU A 182 16.51 -16.74 17.65
C GLU A 182 17.54 -15.77 18.27
N ILE A 183 18.07 -14.83 17.47
CA ILE A 183 19.02 -13.82 17.93
C ILE A 183 18.34 -12.49 18.31
N GLY A 184 17.02 -12.43 18.23
CA GLY A 184 16.23 -11.32 18.72
C GLY A 184 15.87 -10.24 17.71
N ASN A 185 16.16 -10.39 16.41
CA ASN A 185 15.68 -9.47 15.40
C ASN A 185 14.16 -9.53 15.27
N THR A 186 13.51 -8.38 15.18
CA THR A 186 12.06 -8.28 14.96
C THR A 186 11.77 -7.88 13.53
N TYR A 187 10.73 -8.48 12.93
CA TYR A 187 10.33 -8.31 11.53
C TYR A 187 9.01 -7.51 11.43
N GLY A 188 8.86 -6.50 12.27
CA GLY A 188 7.62 -5.76 12.49
C GLY A 188 7.38 -4.55 11.58
N GLU A 189 7.98 -4.49 10.39
CA GLU A 189 7.66 -3.43 9.44
C GLU A 189 6.20 -3.51 9.00
N VAL A 190 5.55 -2.34 8.96
CA VAL A 190 4.16 -2.26 8.49
C VAL A 190 4.15 -2.52 6.99
N ARG A 191 3.35 -3.50 6.58
CA ARG A 191 3.20 -3.95 5.19
C ARG A 191 1.74 -4.04 4.80
N ILE A 192 1.47 -4.19 3.51
CA ILE A 192 0.16 -4.59 3.02
C ILE A 192 0.13 -6.12 2.99
N PHE A 193 -0.77 -6.73 3.75
CA PHE A 193 -1.13 -8.12 3.60
C PHE A 193 -2.21 -8.23 2.54
N GLY A 194 -1.95 -8.93 1.44
CA GLY A 194 -2.81 -8.96 0.26
C GLY A 194 -2.36 -8.01 -0.85
N ILE A 195 -1.08 -7.63 -0.85
CA ILE A 195 -0.52 -6.78 -1.88
C ILE A 195 -0.67 -7.38 -3.28
N GLU A 196 -0.70 -8.70 -3.39
CA GLU A 196 -0.91 -9.42 -4.64
C GLU A 196 -2.24 -9.02 -5.32
N ASN A 197 -3.32 -8.80 -4.57
CA ASN A 197 -4.59 -8.33 -5.13
C ASN A 197 -4.53 -6.90 -5.64
N LEU A 198 -3.62 -6.10 -5.10
CA LEU A 198 -3.45 -4.71 -5.53
C LEU A 198 -2.54 -4.59 -6.75
N ILE A 199 -1.54 -5.45 -6.91
CA ILE A 199 -0.63 -5.44 -8.06
C ILE A 199 -1.16 -6.24 -9.26
N ASP A 200 -2.08 -7.19 -9.04
CA ASP A 200 -2.70 -7.98 -10.10
C ASP A 200 -3.62 -7.09 -10.96
N GLU A 201 -3.28 -6.93 -12.24
CA GLU A 201 -4.02 -6.07 -13.16
C GLU A 201 -5.41 -6.60 -13.52
N ASP A 202 -5.65 -7.91 -13.39
CA ASP A 202 -6.93 -8.54 -13.66
C ASP A 202 -7.93 -8.35 -12.50
N THR A 203 -7.44 -8.03 -11.31
CA THR A 203 -8.26 -7.73 -10.14
C THR A 203 -8.77 -6.29 -10.20
N GLU A 204 -10.03 -6.09 -10.61
CA GLU A 204 -10.62 -4.78 -10.82
C GLU A 204 -11.00 -4.03 -9.53
N TYR A 205 -11.27 -4.76 -8.45
CA TYR A 205 -11.65 -4.18 -7.16
C TYR A 205 -10.97 -4.89 -6.00
N VAL A 206 -10.86 -4.19 -4.88
CA VAL A 206 -10.33 -4.77 -3.65
C VAL A 206 -11.14 -4.32 -2.43
N VAL A 207 -11.29 -5.21 -1.45
CA VAL A 207 -11.83 -4.87 -0.13
C VAL A 207 -10.65 -4.53 0.78
N TRP A 208 -10.60 -3.29 1.27
CA TRP A 208 -9.59 -2.84 2.22
C TRP A 208 -10.10 -3.05 3.64
N CYS A 209 -9.59 -4.07 4.32
CA CYS A 209 -10.00 -4.49 5.65
C CYS A 209 -9.15 -3.84 6.75
N GLU A 210 -9.60 -3.97 8.01
CA GLU A 210 -8.84 -3.48 9.15
C GLU A 210 -7.66 -4.39 9.50
N GLY A 211 -7.86 -5.71 9.47
CA GLY A 211 -6.88 -6.67 9.94
C GLY A 211 -6.75 -7.95 9.11
N GLU A 212 -5.73 -8.74 9.48
CA GLU A 212 -5.37 -9.93 8.72
C GLU A 212 -6.46 -11.01 8.72
N MET A 213 -7.20 -11.16 9.83
CA MET A 213 -8.28 -12.14 9.91
C MET A 213 -9.46 -11.77 9.02
N ASP A 214 -9.80 -10.49 8.94
CA ASP A 214 -10.88 -9.98 8.09
C ASP A 214 -10.56 -10.21 6.62
N ARG A 215 -9.31 -9.93 6.23
CA ARG A 215 -8.82 -10.25 4.89
C ARG A 215 -8.98 -11.73 4.57
N ILE A 216 -8.51 -12.62 5.45
CA ILE A 216 -8.55 -14.06 5.23
C ILE A 216 -9.99 -14.55 5.05
N ILE A 217 -10.92 -14.04 5.86
CA ILE A 217 -12.36 -14.38 5.75
C ILE A 217 -12.95 -13.86 4.43
N ASN A 218 -12.68 -12.62 4.05
CA ASN A 218 -13.16 -12.10 2.76
C ASN A 218 -12.67 -12.96 1.60
N GLU A 219 -11.40 -13.31 1.58
CA GLU A 219 -10.80 -14.17 0.57
C GLU A 219 -11.38 -15.59 0.56
N GLN A 220 -11.76 -16.12 1.72
CA GLN A 220 -12.45 -17.40 1.82
C GLN A 220 -13.79 -17.39 1.07
N TYR A 221 -14.45 -16.25 1.03
CA TYR A 221 -15.73 -16.05 0.33
C TYR A 221 -15.56 -15.45 -1.07
N GLY A 222 -14.33 -15.37 -1.58
CA GLY A 222 -14.06 -14.96 -2.96
C GLY A 222 -13.97 -13.43 -3.17
N PHE A 223 -13.81 -12.64 -2.10
CA PHE A 223 -13.63 -11.19 -2.20
C PHE A 223 -12.13 -10.85 -2.16
N PRO A 224 -11.52 -10.38 -3.27
CA PRO A 224 -10.14 -9.93 -3.25
C PRO A 224 -9.94 -8.85 -2.18
N SER A 225 -9.03 -9.07 -1.24
CA SER A 225 -8.92 -8.23 -0.07
C SER A 225 -7.47 -7.92 0.29
N ALA A 226 -7.27 -6.77 0.93
CA ALA A 226 -5.98 -6.35 1.46
C ALA A 226 -6.17 -5.61 2.79
N CYS A 227 -5.15 -5.60 3.63
CA CYS A 227 -5.16 -4.86 4.89
C CYS A 227 -3.75 -4.46 5.31
N PRO A 228 -3.59 -3.45 6.20
CA PRO A 228 -2.31 -3.16 6.83
C PRO A 228 -1.97 -4.19 7.90
N THR A 229 -0.68 -4.51 8.09
CA THR A 229 -0.25 -5.45 9.15
C THR A 229 -0.16 -4.84 10.55
N SER A 230 -0.68 -3.66 10.79
CA SER A 230 -0.67 -2.99 12.10
C SER A 230 -1.97 -2.26 12.45
N GLY A 231 -3.08 -2.64 11.80
CA GLY A 231 -4.42 -2.13 12.12
C GLY A 231 -4.77 -0.79 11.48
N ALA A 232 -5.97 -0.31 11.78
CA ALA A 232 -6.69 0.78 11.12
C ALA A 232 -5.91 2.10 10.88
N GLY A 233 -4.99 2.46 11.75
CA GLY A 233 -4.25 3.73 11.68
C GLY A 233 -2.98 3.71 10.82
N SER A 234 -2.67 2.62 10.13
CA SER A 234 -1.33 2.34 9.61
C SER A 234 -1.15 2.61 8.13
N TRP A 235 -1.90 3.54 7.56
CA TRP A 235 -1.72 3.92 6.16
C TRP A 235 -0.33 4.54 5.92
N ARG A 236 0.33 4.08 4.85
CA ARG A 236 1.58 4.68 4.35
C ARG A 236 1.32 5.38 3.02
N PRO A 237 1.85 6.60 2.82
CA PRO A 237 1.63 7.37 1.58
C PRO A 237 1.96 6.59 0.30
N GLU A 238 3.03 5.80 0.34
CA GLU A 238 3.49 4.99 -0.78
C GLU A 238 2.51 3.91 -1.24
N TRP A 239 1.54 3.56 -0.43
CA TRP A 239 0.56 2.53 -0.79
C TRP A 239 -0.46 3.02 -1.80
N THR A 240 -0.67 4.32 -1.88
CA THR A 240 -1.59 4.97 -2.81
C THR A 240 -1.37 4.53 -4.26
N LYS A 241 -0.11 4.30 -4.65
CA LYS A 241 0.25 3.85 -6.00
C LYS A 241 -0.38 2.53 -6.41
N TYR A 242 -0.57 1.60 -5.48
CA TYR A 242 -1.13 0.27 -5.76
C TYR A 242 -2.63 0.31 -6.09
N PHE A 243 -3.32 1.40 -5.77
CA PHE A 243 -4.75 1.54 -6.03
C PHE A 243 -5.05 2.18 -7.40
N ARG A 244 -4.06 2.71 -8.10
CA ARG A 244 -4.25 3.43 -9.38
C ARG A 244 -4.81 2.55 -10.50
N ASN A 245 -4.52 1.26 -10.48
CA ASN A 245 -4.99 0.30 -11.47
C ASN A 245 -6.32 -0.38 -11.07
N LYS A 246 -6.90 0.00 -9.93
CA LYS A 246 -8.19 -0.53 -9.47
C LYS A 246 -9.32 0.36 -9.95
N LYS A 247 -10.46 -0.26 -10.29
CA LYS A 247 -11.68 0.47 -10.60
C LYS A 247 -12.45 0.87 -9.34
N ARG A 248 -12.39 0.03 -8.29
CA ARG A 248 -13.15 0.23 -7.06
C ARG A 248 -12.37 -0.25 -5.83
N VAL A 249 -12.57 0.45 -4.73
CA VAL A 249 -12.12 0.02 -3.40
C VAL A 249 -13.29 0.07 -2.43
N TYR A 250 -13.53 -1.01 -1.73
CA TYR A 250 -14.51 -1.10 -0.66
C TYR A 250 -13.80 -1.03 0.68
N ILE A 251 -14.08 0.00 1.47
CA ILE A 251 -13.45 0.18 2.78
C ILE A 251 -14.30 -0.53 3.84
N ALA A 252 -13.74 -1.58 4.44
CA ALA A 252 -14.38 -2.42 5.45
C ALA A 252 -13.57 -2.38 6.75
N GLN A 253 -13.77 -1.30 7.53
CA GLN A 253 -13.18 -1.14 8.85
C GLN A 253 -14.19 -1.48 9.94
N ASP A 254 -13.72 -1.70 11.17
CA ASP A 254 -14.60 -1.93 12.33
C ASP A 254 -15.53 -0.73 12.56
N ASN A 255 -16.76 -0.99 13.03
CA ASN A 255 -17.75 0.05 13.28
C ASN A 255 -17.57 0.72 14.65
N ASP A 256 -16.33 0.92 15.07
CA ASP A 256 -15.96 1.70 16.25
C ASP A 256 -15.40 3.08 15.86
N ASP A 257 -15.04 3.90 16.83
CA ASP A 257 -14.55 5.25 16.57
C ASP A 257 -13.19 5.25 15.85
N ALA A 258 -12.32 4.27 16.12
CA ALA A 258 -11.02 4.13 15.47
C ALA A 258 -11.20 3.75 14.00
N GLY A 259 -12.06 2.78 13.70
CA GLY A 259 -12.39 2.36 12.34
C GLY A 259 -13.05 3.46 11.53
N LYS A 260 -13.96 4.26 12.11
CA LYS A 260 -14.57 5.41 11.45
C LYS A 260 -13.55 6.49 11.08
N ILE A 261 -12.64 6.80 11.99
CA ILE A 261 -11.54 7.76 11.74
C ILE A 261 -10.61 7.22 10.65
N ALA A 262 -10.28 5.93 10.69
CA ALA A 262 -9.46 5.28 9.66
C ALA A 262 -10.16 5.32 8.30
N THR A 263 -11.44 4.95 8.23
CA THR A 263 -12.27 5.03 7.01
C THR A 263 -12.21 6.41 6.39
N GLN A 264 -12.46 7.47 7.17
CA GLN A 264 -12.40 8.83 6.66
C GLN A 264 -11.02 9.16 6.07
N LYS A 265 -9.95 8.87 6.80
CA LYS A 265 -8.58 9.13 6.33
C LYS A 265 -8.22 8.38 5.05
N ILE A 266 -8.65 7.12 4.93
CA ILE A 266 -8.40 6.31 3.73
C ILE A 266 -9.20 6.87 2.55
N CYS A 267 -10.47 7.23 2.76
CA CYS A 267 -11.30 7.87 1.73
C CYS A 267 -10.65 9.16 1.21
N GLU A 268 -10.17 10.03 2.11
CA GLU A 268 -9.48 11.28 1.75
C GLU A 268 -8.23 11.04 0.87
N LYS A 269 -7.56 9.89 1.05
CA LYS A 269 -6.37 9.53 0.27
C LYS A 269 -6.68 8.93 -1.08
N LEU A 270 -7.80 8.23 -1.19
CA LEU A 270 -8.13 7.44 -2.38
C LEU A 270 -9.17 8.08 -3.30
N PHE A 271 -9.98 9.06 -2.84
CA PHE A 271 -11.15 9.56 -3.57
C PHE A 271 -10.84 10.15 -4.96
N ARG A 272 -9.60 10.59 -5.20
CA ARG A 272 -9.15 11.11 -6.52
C ARG A 272 -8.43 10.09 -7.38
N ILE A 273 -8.26 8.88 -6.88
CA ILE A 273 -7.42 7.85 -7.47
C ILE A 273 -8.24 6.69 -7.97
N VAL A 274 -9.27 6.32 -7.23
CA VAL A 274 -10.14 5.17 -7.47
C VAL A 274 -11.53 5.44 -6.92
N ASP A 275 -12.56 4.77 -7.45
CA ASP A 275 -13.90 4.84 -6.89
C ASP A 275 -13.94 4.17 -5.51
N VAL A 276 -14.27 4.94 -4.46
CA VAL A 276 -14.28 4.48 -3.07
C VAL A 276 -15.69 4.28 -2.57
N TYR A 277 -15.94 3.14 -1.95
CA TYR A 277 -17.21 2.75 -1.31
C TYR A 277 -16.95 2.39 0.15
N VAL A 278 -17.92 2.69 1.04
CA VAL A 278 -17.88 2.39 2.48
C VAL A 278 -19.08 1.56 2.86
#